data_511313632b2fdb8ba82f667749fdd948
#
_entry.id   511313632b2fdb8ba82f667749fdd948
#
_cell.length_a   1.000
_cell.length_b   1.000
_cell.length_c   1.000
_cell.angle_alpha   90.00
_cell.angle_beta   90.00
_cell.angle_gamma   90.00
#
_symmetry.space_group_name_H-M   'P 1'
#
loop_
_entity.id
_entity.type
_entity.pdbx_description
1 polymer ?
#
loop_
_entity_poly.entity_id
_entity_poly.type
_entity_poly.pdbx_seq_one_letter_code
_entity_poly.pdbx_strand_id
1 'polypeptide(L)'
;MFPSFSFIMQIHMYIDMLMWRLRFWIYVLVVAISLAQVRRVVACSCMNSHPQTLFCNSDFVILVRVKKMTNVNEFETAYNVKVNKFFKANKTTYPALRKNILWTASSDSMCGAQLKVGETYVVSGRVIYGDKAHISSCGIAMPWRFVTSRQRKGFRHLYHSSCMCKVRYTPWWIKGITLENTDGTECLWETRPGPEECQKDFGICMYRESGCYWTPSVPYKNCIKKYQLEREQKRAREP
;
A
#
# COMPACT_ATOMS: atom_id res chain seq x y z
N MET A 1 72.65 -6.44 42.71
CA MET A 1 71.44 -6.28 43.51
C MET A 1 70.40 -5.44 42.73
N PHE A 2 69.59 -6.06 41.83
CA PHE A 2 68.48 -5.39 41.16
C PHE A 2 67.35 -6.42 40.94
N PRO A 3 66.36 -6.49 41.83
CA PRO A 3 65.14 -7.29 41.60
C PRO A 3 63.92 -6.46 41.19
N SER A 4 64.09 -5.17 40.85
CA SER A 4 62.90 -4.29 40.67
C SER A 4 62.30 -4.28 39.26
N PHE A 5 63.02 -4.68 38.24
CA PHE A 5 62.52 -4.57 36.84
C PHE A 5 61.52 -5.66 36.45
N SER A 6 61.62 -6.85 37.00
CA SER A 6 60.71 -7.97 36.70
C SER A 6 59.32 -7.78 37.29
N PHE A 7 59.21 -7.11 38.46
CA PHE A 7 57.94 -6.91 39.15
C PHE A 7 57.09 -5.84 38.47
N ILE A 8 57.68 -4.78 37.96
CA ILE A 8 56.98 -3.72 37.22
C ILE A 8 56.42 -4.24 35.91
N MET A 9 57.14 -5.07 35.19
CA MET A 9 56.72 -5.67 33.94
C MET A 9 55.56 -6.66 34.11
N GLN A 10 55.53 -7.40 35.22
CA GLN A 10 54.38 -8.28 35.56
C GLN A 10 53.13 -7.50 35.90
N ILE A 11 53.26 -6.39 36.61
CA ILE A 11 52.09 -5.51 36.93
C ILE A 11 51.52 -4.90 35.66
N HIS A 12 52.37 -4.44 34.73
CA HIS A 12 51.90 -3.89 33.45
C HIS A 12 51.13 -4.93 32.61
N MET A 13 51.63 -6.14 32.48
CA MET A 13 50.92 -7.22 31.78
C MET A 13 49.55 -7.56 32.43
N TYR A 14 49.50 -7.49 33.78
CA TYR A 14 48.25 -7.78 34.52
C TYR A 14 47.21 -6.68 34.29
N ILE A 15 47.63 -5.42 34.28
CA ILE A 15 46.79 -4.25 34.01
C ILE A 15 46.27 -4.29 32.58
N ASP A 16 47.13 -4.60 31.61
CA ASP A 16 46.72 -4.70 30.17
C ASP A 16 45.68 -5.81 29.94
N MET A 17 45.88 -6.97 30.61
CA MET A 17 44.95 -8.08 30.53
C MET A 17 43.59 -7.75 31.17
N LEU A 18 43.61 -6.99 32.30
CA LEU A 18 42.40 -6.54 32.97
C LEU A 18 41.64 -5.52 32.13
N MET A 19 42.38 -4.56 31.54
CA MET A 19 41.80 -3.56 30.62
C MET A 19 41.23 -4.19 29.38
N TRP A 20 41.86 -5.21 28.80
CA TRP A 20 41.38 -5.95 27.62
C TRP A 20 40.08 -6.69 27.95
N ARG A 21 39.99 -7.38 29.09
CA ARG A 21 38.80 -8.04 29.60
C ARG A 21 37.65 -7.05 29.80
N LEU A 22 37.95 -5.90 30.42
CA LEU A 22 36.94 -4.86 30.64
C LEU A 22 36.36 -4.30 29.32
N ARG A 23 37.25 -4.01 28.37
CA ARG A 23 36.84 -3.58 27.01
C ARG A 23 35.97 -4.62 26.31
N PHE A 24 36.34 -5.90 26.41
CA PHE A 24 35.57 -6.99 25.83
C PHE A 24 34.17 -7.07 26.43
N TRP A 25 34.05 -7.00 27.74
CA TRP A 25 32.73 -7.03 28.41
C TRP A 25 31.88 -5.80 28.10
N ILE A 26 32.47 -4.61 28.02
CA ILE A 26 31.77 -3.39 27.58
C ILE A 26 31.25 -3.57 26.16
N TYR A 27 32.07 -4.09 25.25
CA TYR A 27 31.67 -4.35 23.87
C TYR A 27 30.49 -5.34 23.80
N VAL A 28 30.58 -6.45 24.52
CA VAL A 28 29.50 -7.45 24.60
C VAL A 28 28.21 -6.85 25.14
N LEU A 29 28.32 -6.00 26.16
CA LEU A 29 27.19 -5.34 26.78
C LEU A 29 26.54 -4.32 25.83
N VAL A 30 27.32 -3.54 25.09
CA VAL A 30 26.84 -2.61 24.07
C VAL A 30 26.14 -3.36 22.94
N VAL A 31 26.72 -4.47 22.46
CA VAL A 31 26.10 -5.30 21.43
C VAL A 31 24.80 -5.93 21.93
N ALA A 32 24.77 -6.44 23.15
CA ALA A 32 23.56 -7.00 23.77
C ALA A 32 22.45 -5.95 23.91
N ILE A 33 22.79 -4.74 24.35
CA ILE A 33 21.84 -3.61 24.45
C ILE A 33 21.33 -3.23 23.05
N SER A 34 22.23 -3.15 22.06
CA SER A 34 21.84 -2.81 20.67
C SER A 34 20.91 -3.87 20.07
N LEU A 35 21.15 -5.14 20.32
CA LEU A 35 20.28 -6.25 19.89
C LEU A 35 18.93 -6.25 20.63
N ALA A 36 18.91 -5.90 21.89
CA ALA A 36 17.68 -5.78 22.68
C ALA A 36 16.80 -4.60 22.22
N GLN A 37 17.38 -3.58 21.61
CA GLN A 37 16.68 -2.40 21.06
C GLN A 37 16.04 -2.65 19.69
N VAL A 38 16.31 -3.78 19.03
CA VAL A 38 15.66 -4.16 17.78
C VAL A 38 14.21 -4.54 18.07
N ARG A 39 13.37 -3.54 18.27
CA ARG A 39 11.92 -3.70 18.25
C ARG A 39 11.57 -4.18 16.83
N ARG A 40 10.90 -5.31 16.74
CA ARG A 40 10.30 -5.75 15.48
C ARG A 40 9.25 -4.69 15.12
N VAL A 41 9.64 -3.76 14.27
CA VAL A 41 8.68 -2.83 13.66
C VAL A 41 7.84 -3.67 12.71
N VAL A 42 6.67 -4.10 13.16
CA VAL A 42 5.66 -4.66 12.28
C VAL A 42 5.11 -3.48 11.49
N ALA A 43 5.72 -3.19 10.36
CA ALA A 43 5.22 -2.20 9.42
C ALA A 43 4.17 -2.86 8.54
N CYS A 44 3.02 -2.20 8.36
CA CYS A 44 2.04 -2.59 7.36
C CYS A 44 2.64 -2.44 5.97
N SER A 45 2.56 -3.48 5.16
CA SER A 45 2.96 -3.47 3.75
C SER A 45 1.79 -3.90 2.88
N CYS A 46 1.32 -3.01 2.03
CA CYS A 46 0.27 -3.33 1.05
C CYS A 46 0.90 -3.68 -0.29
N MET A 47 0.42 -4.75 -0.90
CA MET A 47 0.77 -5.04 -2.29
C MET A 47 0.17 -3.99 -3.21
N ASN A 48 0.94 -3.48 -4.16
CA ASN A 48 0.44 -2.57 -5.17
C ASN A 48 -0.72 -3.21 -5.94
N SER A 49 -1.91 -2.64 -5.81
CA SER A 49 -3.12 -3.16 -6.43
C SER A 49 -3.84 -2.07 -7.20
N HIS A 50 -4.23 -2.39 -8.43
CA HIS A 50 -5.00 -1.48 -9.27
C HIS A 50 -6.38 -1.20 -8.66
N PRO A 51 -6.93 0.02 -8.78
CA PRO A 51 -8.26 0.35 -8.26
C PRO A 51 -9.37 -0.63 -8.66
N GLN A 52 -9.32 -1.16 -9.89
CA GLN A 52 -10.27 -2.19 -10.35
C GLN A 52 -10.11 -3.51 -9.56
N THR A 53 -8.89 -3.95 -9.30
CA THR A 53 -8.63 -5.16 -8.50
C THR A 53 -9.15 -4.98 -7.07
N LEU A 54 -8.86 -3.82 -6.46
CA LEU A 54 -9.37 -3.48 -5.13
C LEU A 54 -10.91 -3.44 -5.09
N PHE A 55 -11.53 -2.88 -6.16
CA PHE A 55 -12.99 -2.89 -6.31
C PHE A 55 -13.54 -4.31 -6.38
N CYS A 56 -12.94 -5.16 -7.20
CA CYS A 56 -13.43 -6.52 -7.42
C CYS A 56 -13.29 -7.40 -6.16
N ASN A 57 -12.20 -7.23 -5.41
CA ASN A 57 -11.87 -8.04 -4.24
C ASN A 57 -12.52 -7.55 -2.93
N SER A 58 -13.24 -6.44 -2.94
CA SER A 58 -13.90 -5.88 -1.76
C SER A 58 -15.35 -6.35 -1.66
N ASP A 59 -15.89 -6.46 -0.45
CA ASP A 59 -17.31 -6.77 -0.23
C ASP A 59 -18.19 -5.56 -0.51
N PHE A 60 -17.67 -4.35 -0.25
CA PHE A 60 -18.35 -3.11 -0.57
C PHE A 60 -17.39 -2.04 -1.10
N VAL A 61 -17.93 -1.15 -1.93
CA VAL A 61 -17.28 0.10 -2.37
C VAL A 61 -18.32 1.20 -2.33
N ILE A 62 -18.06 2.24 -1.54
CA ILE A 62 -19.01 3.31 -1.26
C ILE A 62 -18.36 4.69 -1.33
N LEU A 63 -19.16 5.70 -1.65
CA LEU A 63 -18.80 7.11 -1.52
C LEU A 63 -19.34 7.63 -0.20
N VAL A 64 -18.47 8.11 0.66
CA VAL A 64 -18.82 8.57 2.00
C VAL A 64 -18.27 9.96 2.28
N ARG A 65 -19.00 10.73 3.09
CA ARG A 65 -18.50 11.93 3.75
C ARG A 65 -18.21 11.63 5.21
N VAL A 66 -16.99 11.84 5.65
CA VAL A 66 -16.56 11.62 7.04
C VAL A 66 -17.15 12.71 7.93
N LYS A 67 -17.87 12.33 8.98
CA LYS A 67 -18.52 13.24 9.93
C LYS A 67 -17.74 13.40 11.22
N LYS A 68 -17.26 12.28 11.78
CA LYS A 68 -16.55 12.25 13.04
C LYS A 68 -15.60 11.06 13.07
N MET A 69 -14.46 11.21 13.72
CA MET A 69 -13.53 10.13 14.06
C MET A 69 -13.60 9.92 15.57
N THR A 70 -13.57 8.66 15.99
CA THR A 70 -13.54 8.28 17.42
C THR A 70 -12.54 7.15 17.58
N ASN A 71 -11.54 7.34 18.41
CA ASN A 71 -10.66 6.24 18.84
C ASN A 71 -11.44 5.41 19.86
N VAL A 72 -11.71 4.15 19.52
CA VAL A 72 -12.50 3.24 20.35
C VAL A 72 -11.61 2.60 21.41
N ASN A 73 -10.42 2.19 21.00
CA ASN A 73 -9.36 1.66 21.85
C ASN A 73 -7.99 1.86 21.18
N GLU A 74 -6.93 1.30 21.75
CA GLU A 74 -5.57 1.39 21.21
C GLU A 74 -5.42 0.75 19.82
N PHE A 75 -6.31 -0.16 19.43
CA PHE A 75 -6.22 -0.95 18.20
C PHE A 75 -7.24 -0.57 17.14
N GLU A 76 -8.36 0.04 17.53
CA GLU A 76 -9.48 0.33 16.61
C GLU A 76 -9.91 1.80 16.63
N THR A 77 -10.11 2.34 15.45
CA THR A 77 -10.72 3.65 15.20
C THR A 77 -12.02 3.47 14.42
N ALA A 78 -13.05 4.21 14.80
CA ALA A 78 -14.34 4.25 14.15
C ALA A 78 -14.58 5.62 13.49
N TYR A 79 -14.97 5.62 12.22
CA TYR A 79 -15.42 6.80 11.49
C TYR A 79 -16.93 6.80 11.35
N ASN A 80 -17.62 7.79 11.94
CA ASN A 80 -18.99 8.08 11.60
C ASN A 80 -19.05 8.77 10.24
N VAL A 81 -19.81 8.21 9.31
CA VAL A 81 -19.87 8.67 7.93
C VAL A 81 -21.32 8.92 7.49
N LYS A 82 -21.48 9.74 6.45
CA LYS A 82 -22.71 9.78 5.65
C LYS A 82 -22.42 9.07 4.33
N VAL A 83 -23.13 7.98 4.06
CA VAL A 83 -23.02 7.29 2.76
C VAL A 83 -23.78 8.12 1.73
N ASN A 84 -23.06 8.57 0.70
CA ASN A 84 -23.62 9.35 -0.40
C ASN A 84 -24.01 8.46 -1.59
N LYS A 85 -23.23 7.38 -1.83
CA LYS A 85 -23.49 6.46 -2.95
C LYS A 85 -22.90 5.09 -2.68
N PHE A 86 -23.60 4.07 -3.13
CA PHE A 86 -23.12 2.70 -3.19
C PHE A 86 -22.65 2.42 -4.62
N PHE A 87 -21.41 1.97 -4.80
CA PHE A 87 -20.88 1.50 -6.07
C PHE A 87 -20.88 -0.03 -6.13
N LYS A 88 -20.62 -0.67 -4.98
CA LYS A 88 -20.69 -2.11 -4.78
C LYS A 88 -21.17 -2.41 -3.38
N ALA A 89 -22.19 -3.21 -3.25
CA ALA A 89 -22.70 -3.77 -2.00
C ALA A 89 -23.65 -4.93 -2.34
N ASN A 90 -23.77 -5.86 -1.43
CA ASN A 90 -24.68 -6.99 -1.55
C ASN A 90 -25.60 -7.09 -0.32
N LYS A 91 -26.52 -8.05 -0.33
CA LYS A 91 -27.49 -8.24 0.77
C LYS A 91 -26.82 -8.44 2.13
N THR A 92 -25.65 -9.06 2.16
CA THR A 92 -24.92 -9.36 3.41
C THR A 92 -24.15 -8.16 3.94
N THR A 93 -23.80 -7.18 3.09
CA THR A 93 -23.05 -5.98 3.49
C THR A 93 -23.96 -4.82 3.93
N TYR A 94 -25.19 -4.74 3.44
CA TYR A 94 -26.12 -3.66 3.77
C TYR A 94 -26.37 -3.48 5.27
N PRO A 95 -26.56 -4.51 6.10
CA PRO A 95 -26.77 -4.34 7.52
C PRO A 95 -25.64 -3.61 8.23
N ALA A 96 -24.39 -3.95 7.91
CA ALA A 96 -23.19 -3.30 8.44
C ALA A 96 -23.09 -1.83 7.99
N LEU A 97 -23.37 -1.56 6.72
CA LEU A 97 -23.25 -0.22 6.12
C LEU A 97 -24.36 0.73 6.59
N ARG A 98 -25.55 0.23 6.94
CA ARG A 98 -26.65 1.04 7.51
C ARG A 98 -26.31 1.66 8.85
N LYS A 99 -25.35 1.10 9.60
CA LYS A 99 -24.86 1.68 10.86
C LYS A 99 -24.13 3.01 10.65
N ASN A 100 -23.72 3.34 9.40
CA ASN A 100 -22.96 4.52 9.05
C ASN A 100 -21.63 4.64 9.84
N ILE A 101 -21.07 3.52 10.25
CA ILE A 101 -19.79 3.43 10.96
C ILE A 101 -18.83 2.57 10.14
N LEU A 102 -17.65 3.12 9.86
CA LEU A 102 -16.55 2.40 9.25
C LEU A 102 -15.47 2.18 10.30
N TRP A 103 -15.04 0.96 10.43
CA TRP A 103 -14.01 0.53 11.37
C TRP A 103 -12.66 0.39 10.66
N THR A 104 -11.59 0.72 11.35
CA THR A 104 -10.22 0.54 10.86
C THR A 104 -9.26 0.38 12.03
N ALA A 105 -8.06 -0.13 11.76
CA ALA A 105 -7.00 -0.13 12.75
C ALA A 105 -6.59 1.31 13.12
N SER A 106 -6.14 1.52 14.37
CA SER A 106 -5.83 2.86 14.89
C SER A 106 -4.52 3.43 14.34
N SER A 107 -3.60 2.59 13.86
CA SER A 107 -2.28 3.01 13.42
C SER A 107 -1.94 2.56 12.00
N ASP A 108 -1.05 3.29 11.34
CA ASP A 108 -0.52 2.95 10.01
C ASP A 108 0.27 1.63 10.03
N SER A 109 0.94 1.31 11.14
CA SER A 109 1.65 0.03 11.31
C SER A 109 0.73 -1.19 11.26
N MET A 110 -0.56 -1.01 11.57
CA MET A 110 -1.61 -2.03 11.48
C MET A 110 -2.49 -1.88 10.22
N CYS A 111 -2.04 -1.16 9.21
CA CYS A 111 -2.79 -0.85 8.00
C CYS A 111 -4.08 -0.05 8.25
N GLY A 112 -4.10 0.82 9.24
CA GLY A 112 -5.23 1.72 9.49
C GLY A 112 -5.45 2.70 8.34
N ALA A 113 -6.70 2.92 7.96
CA ALA A 113 -7.06 3.92 6.96
C ALA A 113 -7.20 5.30 7.62
N GLN A 114 -6.43 6.28 7.15
CA GLN A 114 -6.47 7.66 7.67
C GLN A 114 -7.42 8.51 6.83
N LEU A 115 -8.60 8.84 7.39
CA LEU A 115 -9.61 9.68 6.74
C LEU A 115 -9.74 11.02 7.47
N LYS A 116 -9.78 12.12 6.73
CA LYS A 116 -9.98 13.46 7.29
C LYS A 116 -11.47 13.76 7.48
N VAL A 117 -11.82 14.25 8.68
CA VAL A 117 -13.18 14.70 8.99
C VAL A 117 -13.57 15.86 8.06
N GLY A 118 -14.82 15.85 7.57
CA GLY A 118 -15.34 16.84 6.64
C GLY A 118 -15.10 16.55 5.16
N GLU A 119 -14.18 15.63 4.83
CA GLU A 119 -13.86 15.26 3.45
C GLU A 119 -14.74 14.11 2.94
N THR A 120 -14.79 13.99 1.60
CA THR A 120 -15.51 12.92 0.91
C THR A 120 -14.52 11.97 0.28
N TYR A 121 -14.70 10.66 0.51
CA TYR A 121 -13.84 9.60 0.04
C TYR A 121 -14.62 8.53 -0.71
N VAL A 122 -14.00 7.92 -1.71
CA VAL A 122 -14.38 6.56 -2.11
C VAL A 122 -13.58 5.59 -1.24
N VAL A 123 -14.29 4.68 -0.59
CA VAL A 123 -13.68 3.66 0.27
C VAL A 123 -14.16 2.27 -0.12
N SER A 124 -13.27 1.30 0.01
CA SER A 124 -13.61 -0.11 -0.11
C SER A 124 -13.29 -0.85 1.17
N GLY A 125 -13.98 -1.95 1.41
CA GLY A 125 -13.74 -2.74 2.60
C GLY A 125 -14.42 -4.09 2.58
N ARG A 126 -14.36 -4.75 3.73
CA ARG A 126 -14.97 -6.04 3.99
C ARG A 126 -15.86 -5.97 5.21
N VAL A 127 -16.86 -6.83 5.26
CA VAL A 127 -17.65 -7.02 6.47
C VAL A 127 -17.01 -8.12 7.30
N ILE A 128 -16.61 -7.78 8.52
CA ILE A 128 -16.03 -8.71 9.49
C ILE A 128 -17.01 -8.92 10.66
N TYR A 129 -16.97 -10.08 11.26
CA TYR A 129 -17.88 -10.49 12.36
C TYR A 129 -19.36 -10.30 12.03
N GLY A 130 -19.73 -10.34 10.72
CA GLY A 130 -21.11 -10.24 10.23
C GLY A 130 -21.74 -8.84 10.27
N ASP A 131 -21.17 -7.88 10.99
CA ASP A 131 -21.81 -6.60 11.26
C ASP A 131 -20.90 -5.36 11.29
N LYS A 132 -19.58 -5.53 11.21
CA LYS A 132 -18.60 -4.42 11.15
C LYS A 132 -18.14 -4.17 9.73
N ALA A 133 -18.41 -2.99 9.18
CA ALA A 133 -17.85 -2.54 7.91
C ALA A 133 -16.40 -2.07 8.14
N HIS A 134 -15.43 -2.89 7.78
CA HIS A 134 -14.00 -2.64 8.02
C HIS A 134 -13.30 -2.15 6.76
N ILE A 135 -12.50 -1.08 6.90
CA ILE A 135 -11.65 -0.50 5.86
C ILE A 135 -10.18 -0.53 6.29
N SER A 136 -9.27 -0.51 5.34
CA SER A 136 -7.83 -0.45 5.61
C SER A 136 -7.10 0.42 4.59
N SER A 137 -5.87 0.80 4.89
CA SER A 137 -4.99 1.51 3.94
C SER A 137 -4.62 0.68 2.71
N CYS A 138 -4.74 -0.65 2.79
CA CYS A 138 -4.54 -1.56 1.65
C CYS A 138 -5.77 -1.67 0.72
N GLY A 139 -6.89 -1.09 1.10
CA GLY A 139 -8.08 -0.95 0.27
C GLY A 139 -8.11 0.37 -0.50
N ILE A 140 -9.27 0.68 -1.07
CA ILE A 140 -9.52 2.00 -1.64
C ILE A 140 -9.86 2.94 -0.49
N ALA A 141 -9.08 4.01 -0.32
CA ALA A 141 -9.32 5.10 0.61
C ALA A 141 -8.88 6.42 -0.04
N MET A 142 -9.56 6.81 -1.12
CA MET A 142 -9.15 7.94 -1.97
C MET A 142 -10.07 9.14 -1.77
N PRO A 143 -9.54 10.35 -1.48
CA PRO A 143 -10.34 11.56 -1.49
C PRO A 143 -11.03 11.74 -2.86
N TRP A 144 -12.34 11.98 -2.86
CA TRP A 144 -13.14 12.05 -4.10
C TRP A 144 -12.66 13.11 -5.08
N ARG A 145 -12.04 14.18 -4.58
CA ARG A 145 -11.46 15.26 -5.40
C ARG A 145 -10.32 14.79 -6.29
N PHE A 146 -9.56 13.75 -5.86
CA PHE A 146 -8.44 13.21 -6.63
C PHE A 146 -8.83 12.03 -7.52
N VAL A 147 -10.06 11.53 -7.40
CA VAL A 147 -10.56 10.46 -8.27
C VAL A 147 -10.80 11.01 -9.66
N THR A 148 -10.10 10.48 -10.66
CA THR A 148 -10.20 10.91 -12.05
C THR A 148 -11.60 10.66 -12.62
N SER A 149 -11.97 11.38 -13.67
CA SER A 149 -13.25 11.16 -14.37
C SER A 149 -13.38 9.72 -14.90
N ARG A 150 -12.25 9.13 -15.31
CA ARG A 150 -12.21 7.76 -15.80
C ARG A 150 -12.40 6.74 -14.68
N GLN A 151 -11.75 6.92 -13.54
CA GLN A 151 -11.97 6.10 -12.35
C GLN A 151 -13.41 6.24 -11.83
N ARG A 152 -13.99 7.47 -11.83
CA ARG A 152 -15.41 7.67 -11.48
C ARG A 152 -16.35 6.88 -12.37
N LYS A 153 -16.06 6.81 -13.68
CA LYS A 153 -16.81 5.96 -14.62
C LYS A 153 -16.59 4.48 -14.32
N GLY A 154 -15.36 4.10 -13.96
CA GLY A 154 -15.00 2.77 -13.48
C GLY A 154 -15.84 2.32 -12.30
N PHE A 155 -15.84 3.10 -11.20
CA PHE A 155 -16.62 2.82 -9.99
C PHE A 155 -18.12 2.73 -10.24
N ARG A 156 -18.65 3.58 -11.12
CA ARG A 156 -20.10 3.63 -11.37
C ARG A 156 -20.60 2.47 -12.21
N HIS A 157 -19.80 2.02 -13.19
CA HIS A 157 -20.33 1.14 -14.23
C HIS A 157 -19.36 0.05 -14.68
N LEU A 158 -18.08 0.38 -14.89
CA LEU A 158 -17.21 -0.48 -15.68
C LEU A 158 -16.43 -1.51 -14.88
N TYR A 159 -16.04 -1.20 -13.63
CA TYR A 159 -15.28 -2.16 -12.83
C TYR A 159 -16.09 -3.40 -12.50
N HIS A 160 -17.39 -3.23 -12.20
CA HIS A 160 -18.25 -4.36 -11.84
C HIS A 160 -18.35 -5.39 -12.96
N SER A 161 -18.62 -4.95 -14.19
CA SER A 161 -18.70 -5.83 -15.36
C SER A 161 -17.36 -6.40 -15.80
N SER A 162 -16.26 -5.88 -15.28
CA SER A 162 -14.90 -6.23 -15.71
C SER A 162 -14.12 -7.03 -14.66
N CYS A 163 -14.79 -7.50 -13.59
CA CYS A 163 -14.13 -8.26 -12.53
C CYS A 163 -13.63 -9.65 -12.95
N MET A 164 -14.04 -10.14 -14.09
CA MET A 164 -13.48 -11.36 -14.69
C MET A 164 -12.05 -11.16 -15.21
N CYS A 165 -11.66 -9.92 -15.53
CA CYS A 165 -10.31 -9.58 -15.95
C CYS A 165 -9.44 -9.26 -14.74
N LYS A 166 -8.33 -9.98 -14.60
CA LYS A 166 -7.33 -9.67 -13.58
C LYS A 166 -6.40 -8.56 -14.06
N VAL A 167 -5.97 -7.68 -13.16
CA VAL A 167 -4.92 -6.73 -13.44
C VAL A 167 -3.66 -7.20 -12.71
N ARG A 168 -2.69 -7.65 -13.47
CA ARG A 168 -1.42 -8.15 -12.94
C ARG A 168 -0.39 -7.01 -12.89
N TYR A 169 0.12 -6.73 -11.71
CA TYR A 169 1.23 -5.82 -11.51
C TYR A 169 2.53 -6.40 -12.08
N THR A 170 3.16 -5.68 -13.00
CA THR A 170 4.44 -6.07 -13.62
C THR A 170 5.48 -4.99 -13.34
N PRO A 171 6.37 -5.19 -12.36
CA PRO A 171 7.50 -4.28 -12.13
C PRO A 171 8.39 -4.20 -13.38
N TRP A 172 8.84 -3.01 -13.71
CA TRP A 172 9.64 -2.72 -14.91
C TRP A 172 10.96 -3.51 -15.01
N TRP A 173 11.47 -4.00 -13.89
CA TRP A 173 12.71 -4.81 -13.85
C TRP A 173 12.48 -6.29 -14.12
N ILE A 174 11.25 -6.77 -14.10
CA ILE A 174 10.94 -8.13 -14.48
C ILE A 174 10.83 -8.20 -16.01
N LYS A 175 11.88 -8.71 -16.64
CA LYS A 175 11.91 -8.96 -18.09
C LYS A 175 11.17 -10.25 -18.42
N GLY A 176 10.45 -10.31 -19.54
CA GLY A 176 9.90 -11.55 -20.09
C GLY A 176 8.44 -11.87 -19.74
N ILE A 177 7.72 -11.03 -19.00
CA ILE A 177 6.27 -11.15 -18.90
C ILE A 177 5.66 -10.42 -20.10
N THR A 178 5.25 -11.18 -21.10
CA THR A 178 4.52 -10.68 -22.27
C THR A 178 3.03 -11.01 -22.17
N LEU A 179 2.19 -10.25 -22.90
CA LEU A 179 0.75 -10.55 -23.01
C LEU A 179 0.47 -11.96 -23.52
N GLU A 180 1.39 -12.52 -24.31
CA GLU A 180 1.30 -13.88 -24.86
C GLU A 180 1.28 -14.96 -23.76
N ASN A 181 1.79 -14.65 -22.56
CA ASN A 181 1.82 -15.58 -21.41
C ASN A 181 0.57 -15.44 -20.51
N THR A 182 -0.47 -14.70 -20.90
CA THR A 182 -1.62 -14.40 -20.03
C THR A 182 -2.90 -15.07 -20.49
N ASP A 183 -3.02 -16.15 -21.05
CA ASP A 183 -4.27 -16.86 -21.45
C ASP A 183 -5.46 -15.94 -21.81
N GLY A 184 -5.20 -14.68 -22.11
CA GLY A 184 -6.20 -13.65 -22.39
C GLY A 184 -7.10 -13.25 -21.19
N THR A 185 -6.78 -13.67 -19.96
CA THR A 185 -7.60 -13.38 -18.77
C THR A 185 -7.12 -12.17 -17.97
N GLU A 186 -5.99 -11.57 -18.36
CA GLU A 186 -5.30 -10.53 -17.59
C GLU A 186 -4.94 -9.31 -18.44
N CYS A 187 -4.87 -8.15 -17.77
CA CYS A 187 -4.19 -6.96 -18.28
C CYS A 187 -2.90 -6.76 -17.50
N LEU A 188 -1.80 -6.54 -18.20
CA LEU A 188 -0.52 -6.24 -17.56
C LEU A 188 -0.49 -4.76 -17.14
N TRP A 189 -0.26 -4.52 -15.85
CA TRP A 189 -0.07 -3.18 -15.32
C TRP A 189 1.43 -2.91 -15.17
N GLU A 190 1.98 -2.25 -16.16
CA GLU A 190 3.39 -1.89 -16.20
C GLU A 190 3.64 -0.62 -15.39
N THR A 191 4.19 -0.78 -14.20
CA THR A 191 4.65 0.36 -13.43
C THR A 191 6.11 0.65 -13.77
N ARG A 192 6.33 1.79 -14.37
CA ARG A 192 7.67 2.32 -14.61
C ARG A 192 7.95 3.44 -13.63
N PRO A 193 9.24 3.63 -13.23
CA PRO A 193 9.59 4.83 -12.49
C PRO A 193 9.22 6.05 -13.34
N GLY A 194 8.19 6.76 -12.94
CA GLY A 194 7.70 7.94 -13.66
C GLY A 194 6.49 8.54 -12.97
N PRO A 195 6.23 9.85 -13.17
CA PRO A 195 5.29 10.62 -12.35
C PRO A 195 3.83 10.20 -12.51
N GLU A 196 3.47 9.49 -13.57
CA GLU A 196 2.07 9.16 -13.83
C GLU A 196 1.86 7.69 -14.16
N GLU A 197 1.12 7.03 -13.31
CA GLU A 197 0.65 5.67 -13.55
C GLU A 197 -0.61 5.73 -14.44
N CYS A 198 -0.42 5.96 -15.74
CA CYS A 198 -1.52 6.15 -16.69
C CYS A 198 -2.56 5.02 -16.65
N GLN A 199 -2.11 3.79 -16.42
CA GLN A 199 -3.01 2.65 -16.29
C GLN A 199 -3.83 2.72 -15.02
N LYS A 200 -3.24 3.12 -13.88
CA LYS A 200 -3.94 3.28 -12.60
C LYS A 200 -4.99 4.37 -12.64
N ASP A 201 -4.67 5.50 -13.25
CA ASP A 201 -5.54 6.68 -13.23
C ASP A 201 -6.59 6.68 -14.32
N PHE A 202 -6.29 6.09 -15.48
CA PHE A 202 -7.15 6.13 -16.65
C PHE A 202 -7.42 4.76 -17.29
N GLY A 203 -6.71 3.71 -16.90
CA GLY A 203 -6.91 2.36 -17.42
C GLY A 203 -8.17 1.71 -16.88
N ILE A 204 -8.86 0.96 -17.72
CA ILE A 204 -9.91 0.02 -17.33
C ILE A 204 -9.66 -1.25 -18.13
N CYS A 205 -9.43 -2.35 -17.44
CA CYS A 205 -9.21 -3.66 -18.03
C CYS A 205 -10.56 -4.32 -18.26
N MET A 206 -10.94 -4.55 -19.51
CA MET A 206 -12.23 -5.13 -19.89
C MET A 206 -12.05 -6.37 -20.76
N TYR A 207 -13.01 -7.27 -20.66
CA TYR A 207 -13.07 -8.46 -21.53
C TYR A 207 -13.75 -8.14 -22.86
N ARG A 208 -13.18 -8.66 -23.94
CA ARG A 208 -13.80 -8.75 -25.27
C ARG A 208 -13.52 -10.13 -25.87
N GLU A 209 -13.98 -10.35 -27.06
CA GLU A 209 -13.86 -11.62 -27.81
C GLU A 209 -12.44 -12.21 -27.86
N SER A 210 -11.42 -11.33 -27.87
CA SER A 210 -9.99 -11.70 -27.87
C SER A 210 -9.35 -11.78 -26.49
N GLY A 211 -10.13 -11.61 -25.40
CA GLY A 211 -9.60 -11.61 -24.02
C GLY A 211 -9.63 -10.24 -23.34
N CYS A 212 -8.91 -10.15 -22.22
CA CYS A 212 -8.82 -8.92 -21.41
C CYS A 212 -7.82 -7.92 -22.01
N TYR A 213 -8.21 -6.67 -22.09
CA TYR A 213 -7.38 -5.60 -22.65
C TYR A 213 -7.67 -4.26 -21.97
N TRP A 214 -6.69 -3.35 -22.01
CA TRP A 214 -6.87 -1.98 -21.54
C TRP A 214 -7.76 -1.19 -22.50
N THR A 215 -8.93 -0.77 -22.02
CA THR A 215 -9.88 -0.04 -22.86
C THR A 215 -9.35 1.34 -23.22
N PRO A 216 -9.22 1.69 -24.49
CA PRO A 216 -8.76 2.98 -24.92
C PRO A 216 -9.74 4.08 -24.50
N SER A 217 -9.20 5.22 -24.11
CA SER A 217 -9.94 6.45 -23.86
C SER A 217 -9.05 7.66 -24.16
N VAL A 218 -9.64 8.80 -24.44
CA VAL A 218 -8.86 10.00 -24.75
C VAL A 218 -7.89 10.36 -23.60
N PRO A 219 -8.32 10.40 -22.32
CA PRO A 219 -7.39 10.65 -21.22
C PRO A 219 -6.27 9.62 -21.11
N TYR A 220 -6.57 8.34 -21.32
CA TYR A 220 -5.56 7.28 -21.28
C TYR A 220 -4.52 7.44 -22.41
N LYS A 221 -4.98 7.66 -23.65
CA LYS A 221 -4.10 7.89 -24.80
C LYS A 221 -3.22 9.11 -24.60
N ASN A 222 -3.78 10.22 -24.11
CA ASN A 222 -3.04 11.45 -23.85
C ASN A 222 -1.97 11.26 -22.78
N CYS A 223 -2.28 10.54 -21.70
CA CYS A 223 -1.34 10.21 -20.64
C CYS A 223 -0.16 9.37 -21.20
N ILE A 224 -0.44 8.33 -21.96
CA ILE A 224 0.60 7.47 -22.56
C ILE A 224 1.47 8.28 -23.54
N LYS A 225 0.87 9.13 -24.38
CA LYS A 225 1.61 9.99 -25.33
C LYS A 225 2.53 10.96 -24.59
N LYS A 226 2.04 11.62 -23.53
CA LYS A 226 2.85 12.54 -22.71
C LYS A 226 4.03 11.79 -22.09
N TYR A 227 3.81 10.62 -21.50
CA TYR A 227 4.86 9.79 -20.92
C TYR A 227 5.93 9.39 -21.96
N GLN A 228 5.52 9.03 -23.17
CA GLN A 228 6.45 8.68 -24.26
C GLN A 228 7.34 9.87 -24.63
N LEU A 229 6.75 11.07 -24.82
CA LEU A 229 7.48 12.29 -25.13
C LEU A 229 8.49 12.67 -24.04
N GLU A 230 8.10 12.61 -22.79
CA GLU A 230 8.99 12.90 -21.65
C GLU A 230 10.17 11.91 -21.59
N ARG A 231 9.90 10.64 -21.88
CA ARG A 231 10.95 9.60 -21.94
C ARG A 231 11.94 9.84 -23.09
N GLU A 232 11.46 10.22 -24.26
CA GLU A 232 12.30 10.55 -25.42
C GLU A 232 13.18 11.78 -25.12
N GLN A 233 12.59 12.84 -24.54
CA GLN A 233 13.32 14.02 -24.13
C GLN A 233 14.39 13.71 -23.06
N LYS A 234 14.09 12.81 -22.13
CA LYS A 234 15.07 12.39 -21.12
C LYS A 234 16.23 11.64 -21.78
N ARG A 235 15.96 10.70 -22.69
CA ARG A 235 17.00 9.97 -23.45
C ARG A 235 17.88 10.90 -24.29
N ALA A 236 17.30 11.94 -24.90
CA ALA A 236 18.04 12.91 -25.69
C ALA A 236 18.96 13.81 -24.85
N ARG A 237 18.76 13.89 -23.54
CA ARG A 237 19.58 14.68 -22.61
C ARG A 237 20.65 13.84 -21.87
N GLU A 238 20.51 12.53 -21.87
CA GLU A 238 21.50 11.60 -21.30
C GLU A 238 22.51 11.32 -22.42
N PRO A 239 23.82 11.65 -22.21
CA PRO A 239 24.88 11.42 -23.19
C PRO A 239 25.16 9.93 -23.42
#